data_25b8e2b116ce9c44fb458d2d0bee9c63
#
_entry.id   25b8e2b116ce9c44fb458d2d0bee9c63
#
_cell.length_a   1.000
_cell.length_b   1.000
_cell.length_c   1.000
_cell.angle_alpha   90.00
_cell.angle_beta   90.00
_cell.angle_gamma   90.00
#
_symmetry.space_group_name_H-M   'P 1'
#
loop_
_entity.id
_entity.type
_entity.pdbx_description
1 polymer ?
#
loop_
_entity_poly.entity_id
_entity_poly.type
_entity_poly.pdbx_seq_one_letter_code
_entity_poly.pdbx_strand_id
1 'polypeptide(L)'
;PTSNRASKSTTNFLTSNNPTASRLTLISPTTRHLIHFGTETTIGTASTQDDMFIRFSVQEDINTFTPTSTNTAGTLRLQDGTKIVGALKAKESILVFTDNALYTMKYIGSPFYFGVEQVGTNCGLVGRNAVVEVDGIAYWMSSKGFLYYDGTVKTLPCAVEDEVFDNFDTTKGQQVAAGLN
;
A
#
# COMPACT_ATOMS: atom_id res chain seq x y z
N PRO A 1 29.15 8.40 4.76
CA PRO A 1 28.24 9.19 3.98
C PRO A 1 26.94 9.36 4.75
N THR A 2 26.77 10.52 5.35
CA THR A 2 25.60 10.92 6.09
C THR A 2 24.46 11.07 5.10
N SER A 3 23.40 10.25 5.23
CA SER A 3 22.17 10.41 4.50
C SER A 3 21.58 11.78 4.84
N ASN A 4 21.58 12.67 3.88
CA ASN A 4 20.91 13.96 3.98
C ASN A 4 19.39 13.71 3.93
N ARG A 5 18.86 13.22 5.04
CA ARG A 5 17.43 13.20 5.30
C ARG A 5 17.06 14.65 5.57
N ALA A 6 16.56 15.34 4.56
CA ALA A 6 15.95 16.64 4.78
C ALA A 6 14.96 16.48 5.94
N SER A 7 15.24 17.12 7.07
CA SER A 7 14.28 17.25 8.13
C SER A 7 13.15 18.11 7.57
N LYS A 8 12.07 17.46 7.11
CA LYS A 8 10.85 18.18 6.82
C LYS A 8 10.46 18.91 8.09
N SER A 9 10.39 20.22 8.02
CA SER A 9 9.73 21.01 9.05
C SER A 9 8.31 20.48 9.18
N THR A 10 8.06 19.69 10.19
CA THR A 10 6.79 19.00 10.43
C THR A 10 5.70 19.94 10.93
N THR A 11 6.02 21.21 11.14
CA THR A 11 5.14 22.19 11.77
C THR A 11 3.90 22.56 10.96
N ASN A 12 3.88 22.30 9.64
CA ASN A 12 2.73 22.66 8.80
C ASN A 12 1.89 21.48 8.34
N PHE A 13 2.25 20.24 8.69
CA PHE A 13 1.50 19.02 8.31
C PHE A 13 0.78 18.35 9.49
N LEU A 14 1.01 18.81 10.71
CA LEU A 14 0.35 18.30 11.91
C LEU A 14 -0.81 19.22 12.30
N THR A 15 -1.83 19.24 11.46
CA THR A 15 -3.14 19.67 11.96
C THR A 15 -3.70 18.54 12.83
N SER A 16 -4.53 18.87 13.80
CA SER A 16 -5.16 17.90 14.72
C SER A 16 -5.98 16.80 14.03
N ASN A 17 -6.13 16.88 12.72
CA ASN A 17 -6.94 15.98 11.89
C ASN A 17 -6.12 15.06 10.99
N ASN A 18 -4.78 15.05 11.12
CA ASN A 18 -3.92 14.17 10.35
C ASN A 18 -3.48 12.97 11.18
N PRO A 19 -3.42 11.75 10.58
CA PRO A 19 -2.80 10.61 11.23
C PRO A 19 -1.33 10.90 11.55
N THR A 20 -0.89 10.52 12.75
CA THR A 20 0.49 10.68 13.22
C THR A 20 1.37 9.46 12.96
N ALA A 21 0.74 8.30 12.74
CA ALA A 21 1.40 7.05 12.42
C ALA A 21 0.79 6.39 11.17
N SER A 22 1.65 5.96 10.25
CA SER A 22 1.28 5.14 9.09
C SER A 22 2.48 4.36 8.56
N ARG A 23 2.23 3.18 7.97
CA ARG A 23 3.29 2.39 7.33
C ARG A 23 3.73 2.99 6.00
N LEU A 24 2.79 3.43 5.20
CA LEU A 24 3.06 4.09 3.92
C LEU A 24 1.94 5.06 3.55
N THR A 25 2.28 5.97 2.66
CA THR A 25 1.36 7.01 2.19
C THR A 25 1.48 7.12 0.67
N LEU A 26 0.34 7.31 0.01
CA LEU A 26 0.26 7.41 -1.44
C LEU A 26 -0.85 8.40 -1.83
N ILE A 27 -0.67 9.08 -2.96
CA ILE A 27 -1.72 9.93 -3.53
C ILE A 27 -2.42 9.13 -4.63
N SER A 28 -3.75 9.08 -4.57
CA SER A 28 -4.58 8.44 -5.60
C SER A 28 -4.29 9.03 -6.98
N PRO A 29 -3.99 8.19 -7.99
CA PRO A 29 -3.67 8.68 -9.33
C PRO A 29 -4.85 9.35 -10.03
N THR A 30 -6.08 8.95 -9.71
CA THR A 30 -7.29 9.42 -10.39
C THR A 30 -8.00 10.55 -9.67
N THR A 31 -8.00 10.56 -8.34
CA THR A 31 -8.86 11.45 -7.54
C THR A 31 -8.09 12.37 -6.61
N ARG A 32 -6.77 12.24 -6.53
CA ARG A 32 -5.90 13.09 -5.68
C ARG A 32 -6.24 13.10 -4.19
N HIS A 33 -6.82 12.00 -3.68
CA HIS A 33 -6.91 11.75 -2.25
C HIS A 33 -5.53 11.35 -1.70
N LEU A 34 -5.16 11.86 -0.56
CA LEU A 34 -4.01 11.35 0.20
C LEU A 34 -4.46 10.13 1.00
N ILE A 35 -3.77 9.01 0.83
CA ILE A 35 -4.15 7.73 1.41
C ILE A 35 -3.04 7.25 2.33
N HIS A 36 -3.38 6.96 3.58
CA HIS A 36 -2.51 6.33 4.56
C HIS A 36 -2.88 4.86 4.72
N PHE A 37 -1.89 3.99 4.66
CA PHE A 37 -2.01 2.55 4.82
C PHE A 37 -1.32 2.08 6.08
N GLY A 38 -1.94 1.16 6.83
CA GLY A 38 -1.45 0.71 8.12
C GLY A 38 -1.39 1.87 9.11
N THR A 39 -2.50 2.57 9.31
CA THR A 39 -2.58 3.81 10.06
C THR A 39 -3.47 3.70 11.30
N GLU A 40 -3.60 4.78 12.01
CA GLU A 40 -4.40 4.90 13.24
C GLU A 40 -5.90 4.72 12.97
N THR A 41 -6.57 3.97 13.82
CA THR A 41 -8.04 3.93 13.85
C THR A 41 -8.64 5.18 14.47
N THR A 42 -7.92 5.80 15.42
CA THR A 42 -8.27 7.10 16.02
C THR A 42 -7.19 8.11 15.67
N ILE A 43 -7.55 9.14 14.89
CA ILE A 43 -6.62 10.18 14.42
C ILE A 43 -5.91 10.84 15.61
N GLY A 44 -4.61 11.02 15.50
CA GLY A 44 -3.76 11.65 16.51
C GLY A 44 -3.40 10.75 17.69
N THR A 45 -3.73 9.46 17.61
CA THR A 45 -3.45 8.48 18.67
C THR A 45 -2.65 7.31 18.10
N ALA A 46 -1.32 7.47 18.03
CA ALA A 46 -0.41 6.49 17.42
C ALA A 46 -0.52 5.07 18.01
N SER A 47 -0.92 4.95 19.27
CA SER A 47 -1.15 3.66 19.92
C SER A 47 -2.35 2.86 19.38
N THR A 48 -3.19 3.49 18.56
CA THR A 48 -4.33 2.85 17.89
C THR A 48 -4.01 2.43 16.46
N GLN A 49 -2.73 2.40 16.08
CA GLN A 49 -2.32 1.97 14.75
C GLN A 49 -2.72 0.52 14.51
N ASP A 50 -3.45 0.31 13.41
CA ASP A 50 -3.81 -1.00 12.87
C ASP A 50 -3.13 -1.15 11.51
N ASP A 51 -2.27 -2.14 11.40
CA ASP A 51 -1.45 -2.40 10.22
C ASP A 51 -2.24 -2.78 8.96
N MET A 52 -3.54 -3.10 9.13
CA MET A 52 -4.47 -3.40 8.03
C MET A 52 -5.47 -2.28 7.73
N PHE A 53 -5.39 -1.17 8.48
CA PHE A 53 -6.31 -0.06 8.36
C PHE A 53 -5.86 0.94 7.31
N ILE A 54 -6.80 1.41 6.51
CA ILE A 54 -6.58 2.41 5.45
C ILE A 54 -7.44 3.62 5.76
N ARG A 55 -6.86 4.80 5.64
CA ARG A 55 -7.56 6.07 5.77
C ARG A 55 -7.21 6.97 4.60
N PHE A 56 -8.22 7.61 4.01
CA PHE A 56 -8.03 8.56 2.92
C PHE A 56 -8.64 9.93 3.26
N SER A 57 -7.98 10.96 2.77
CA SER A 57 -8.37 12.36 2.98
C SER A 57 -9.61 12.74 2.18
N VAL A 58 -10.08 13.95 2.35
CA VAL A 58 -10.94 14.61 1.37
C VAL A 58 -10.18 14.77 0.05
N GLN A 59 -10.89 14.77 -1.06
CA GLN A 59 -10.32 14.98 -2.39
C GLN A 59 -9.61 16.35 -2.46
N GLU A 60 -8.35 16.34 -2.92
CA GLU A 60 -7.49 17.53 -3.06
C GLU A 60 -7.20 18.27 -1.74
N ASP A 61 -7.56 17.69 -0.59
CA ASP A 61 -7.28 18.24 0.73
C ASP A 61 -6.44 17.24 1.55
N ILE A 62 -5.24 17.63 1.90
CA ILE A 62 -4.29 16.81 2.65
C ILE A 62 -4.44 16.94 4.18
N ASN A 63 -5.38 17.75 4.64
CA ASN A 63 -5.53 18.08 6.06
C ASN A 63 -6.81 17.54 6.69
N THR A 64 -7.75 17.01 5.89
CA THR A 64 -9.04 16.55 6.39
C THR A 64 -9.19 15.05 6.17
N PHE A 65 -9.13 14.28 7.26
CA PHE A 65 -9.23 12.81 7.26
C PHE A 65 -10.43 12.28 8.06
N THR A 66 -11.21 13.15 8.68
CA THR A 66 -12.40 12.74 9.43
C THR A 66 -13.57 12.60 8.47
N PRO A 67 -14.16 11.40 8.32
CA PRO A 67 -15.32 11.20 7.46
C PRO A 67 -16.56 11.94 7.99
N THR A 68 -17.30 12.56 7.10
CA THR A 68 -18.62 13.17 7.36
C THR A 68 -19.58 12.79 6.24
N SER A 69 -20.87 13.03 6.44
CA SER A 69 -21.89 12.78 5.41
C SER A 69 -21.75 13.65 4.15
N THR A 70 -20.95 14.70 4.22
CA THR A 70 -20.82 15.71 3.15
C THR A 70 -19.44 15.79 2.52
N ASN A 71 -18.47 15.01 3.00
CA ASN A 71 -17.11 15.00 2.46
C ASN A 71 -16.72 13.64 1.86
N THR A 72 -15.56 13.59 1.20
CA THR A 72 -15.06 12.40 0.52
C THR A 72 -14.02 11.62 1.33
N ALA A 73 -13.73 12.01 2.58
CA ALA A 73 -12.85 11.27 3.46
C ALA A 73 -13.48 9.95 3.89
N GLY A 74 -12.66 8.96 4.16
CA GLY A 74 -13.16 7.67 4.59
C GLY A 74 -12.09 6.73 5.11
N THR A 75 -12.55 5.56 5.51
CA THR A 75 -11.72 4.50 6.07
C THR A 75 -12.11 3.15 5.51
N LEU A 76 -11.14 2.26 5.41
CA LEU A 76 -11.30 0.87 5.01
C LEU A 76 -10.40 0.00 5.89
N ARG A 77 -10.72 -1.28 6.03
CA ARG A 77 -9.87 -2.27 6.68
C ARG A 77 -9.79 -3.53 5.84
N LEU A 78 -8.57 -3.98 5.55
CA LEU A 78 -8.34 -5.23 4.86
C LEU A 78 -8.52 -6.42 5.81
N GLN A 79 -8.88 -7.58 5.28
CA GLN A 79 -9.24 -8.74 6.08
C GLN A 79 -8.19 -9.87 6.04
N ASP A 80 -7.47 -10.02 4.92
CA ASP A 80 -6.51 -11.11 4.72
C ASP A 80 -5.07 -10.60 4.80
N GLY A 81 -4.34 -11.10 5.79
CA GLY A 81 -3.00 -10.70 6.16
C GLY A 81 -2.91 -10.14 7.58
N THR A 82 -1.70 -9.80 7.99
CA THR A 82 -1.43 -9.19 9.30
C THR A 82 -0.99 -7.73 9.20
N LYS A 83 -0.46 -7.36 8.05
CA LYS A 83 0.01 -5.99 7.79
C LYS A 83 0.01 -5.67 6.30
N ILE A 84 -0.22 -4.41 5.97
CA ILE A 84 0.02 -3.87 4.64
C ILE A 84 1.52 -3.66 4.47
N VAL A 85 2.11 -4.32 3.47
CA VAL A 85 3.56 -4.28 3.19
C VAL A 85 3.88 -3.20 2.17
N GLY A 86 3.06 -3.06 1.12
CA GLY A 86 3.28 -2.11 0.05
C GLY A 86 2.00 -1.68 -0.64
N ALA A 87 2.07 -0.58 -1.36
CA ALA A 87 1.04 -0.15 -2.29
C ALA A 87 1.68 0.44 -3.54
N LEU A 88 1.11 0.14 -4.69
CA LEU A 88 1.58 0.53 -6.00
C LEU A 88 0.46 1.21 -6.77
N LYS A 89 0.77 2.33 -7.41
CA LYS A 89 -0.16 2.99 -8.34
C LYS A 89 -0.20 2.19 -9.63
N ALA A 90 -1.38 1.74 -10.00
CA ALA A 90 -1.67 1.21 -11.33
C ALA A 90 -2.52 2.22 -12.11
N LYS A 91 -2.77 1.96 -13.37
CA LYS A 91 -3.41 2.91 -14.30
C LYS A 91 -4.74 3.47 -13.78
N GLU A 92 -5.63 2.61 -13.23
CA GLU A 92 -6.99 3.00 -12.79
C GLU A 92 -7.28 2.58 -11.35
N SER A 93 -6.28 2.01 -10.66
CA SER A 93 -6.43 1.47 -9.32
C SER A 93 -5.15 1.64 -8.52
N ILE A 94 -5.25 1.32 -7.26
CA ILE A 94 -4.10 1.14 -6.39
C ILE A 94 -4.04 -0.33 -6.02
N LEU A 95 -2.92 -0.97 -6.29
CA LEU A 95 -2.64 -2.31 -5.82
C LEU A 95 -2.13 -2.24 -4.39
N VAL A 96 -2.79 -2.90 -3.47
CA VAL A 96 -2.44 -2.92 -2.05
C VAL A 96 -2.03 -4.33 -1.68
N PHE A 97 -0.78 -4.48 -1.27
CA PHE A 97 -0.18 -5.75 -0.90
C PHE A 97 -0.13 -5.89 0.61
N THR A 98 -0.67 -6.98 1.11
CA THR A 98 -0.41 -7.42 2.47
C THR A 98 0.75 -8.44 2.49
N ASP A 99 1.06 -8.96 3.64
CA ASP A 99 2.00 -10.09 3.79
C ASP A 99 1.41 -11.43 3.30
N ASN A 100 0.11 -11.49 2.96
CA ASN A 100 -0.56 -12.70 2.47
C ASN A 100 -1.33 -12.51 1.15
N ALA A 101 -1.89 -11.35 0.89
CA ALA A 101 -2.87 -11.14 -0.18
C ALA A 101 -2.58 -9.89 -1.02
N LEU A 102 -3.17 -9.85 -2.21
CA LEU A 102 -3.25 -8.69 -3.07
C LEU A 102 -4.68 -8.18 -3.15
N TYR A 103 -4.83 -6.87 -2.97
CA TYR A 103 -6.10 -6.14 -3.15
C TYR A 103 -5.98 -5.10 -4.25
N THR A 104 -7.07 -4.88 -4.96
CA THR A 104 -7.25 -3.69 -5.79
C THR A 104 -8.12 -2.69 -5.04
N MET A 105 -7.67 -1.44 -4.97
CA MET A 105 -8.43 -0.33 -4.41
C MET A 105 -8.80 0.62 -5.55
N LYS A 106 -10.09 0.84 -5.76
CA LYS A 106 -10.63 1.66 -6.84
C LYS A 106 -11.55 2.75 -6.30
N TYR A 107 -11.58 3.88 -7.01
CA TYR A 107 -12.59 4.90 -6.74
C TYR A 107 -13.94 4.43 -7.32
N ILE A 108 -14.96 4.40 -6.47
CA ILE A 108 -16.31 3.92 -6.81
C ILE A 108 -17.38 5.01 -6.68
N GLY A 109 -17.00 6.20 -6.20
CA GLY A 109 -17.90 7.32 -6.00
C GLY A 109 -18.72 7.23 -4.72
N SER A 110 -19.61 8.22 -4.56
CA SER A 110 -20.51 8.31 -3.39
C SER A 110 -21.40 7.07 -3.25
N PRO A 111 -21.69 6.60 -2.03
CA PRO A 111 -21.31 7.20 -0.74
C PRO A 111 -19.99 6.69 -0.15
N PHE A 112 -19.36 5.69 -0.73
CA PHE A 112 -18.19 5.02 -0.12
C PHE A 112 -16.84 5.52 -0.64
N TYR A 113 -16.83 6.21 -1.78
CA TYR A 113 -15.70 6.79 -2.50
C TYR A 113 -14.63 5.79 -2.96
N PHE A 114 -14.14 4.91 -2.08
CA PHE A 114 -13.23 3.84 -2.45
C PHE A 114 -13.79 2.48 -2.06
N GLY A 115 -13.61 1.51 -2.95
CA GLY A 115 -13.85 0.10 -2.71
C GLY A 115 -12.54 -0.69 -2.79
N VAL A 116 -12.45 -1.77 -2.04
CA VAL A 116 -11.35 -2.74 -2.10
C VAL A 116 -11.89 -4.10 -2.48
N GLU A 117 -11.16 -4.78 -3.35
CA GLU A 117 -11.47 -6.13 -3.80
C GLU A 117 -10.21 -6.98 -3.65
N GLN A 118 -10.33 -8.13 -3.01
CA GLN A 118 -9.24 -9.09 -2.93
C GLN A 118 -9.14 -9.85 -4.27
N VAL A 119 -7.99 -9.75 -4.92
CA VAL A 119 -7.75 -10.36 -6.24
C VAL A 119 -6.77 -11.54 -6.17
N GLY A 120 -6.14 -11.75 -5.04
CA GLY A 120 -5.26 -12.88 -4.80
C GLY A 120 -5.04 -13.17 -3.32
N THR A 121 -4.81 -14.44 -3.01
CA THR A 121 -4.45 -14.94 -1.69
C THR A 121 -3.19 -15.79 -1.79
N ASN A 122 -2.43 -15.93 -0.70
CA ASN A 122 -1.10 -16.57 -0.69
C ASN A 122 -0.09 -15.98 -1.69
N CYS A 123 -0.23 -14.70 -1.99
CA CYS A 123 0.55 -13.95 -2.95
C CYS A 123 1.16 -12.66 -2.35
N GLY A 124 1.35 -12.66 -1.03
CA GLY A 124 1.86 -11.52 -0.28
C GLY A 124 3.20 -11.00 -0.76
N LEU A 125 3.50 -9.74 -0.48
CA LEU A 125 4.73 -9.06 -0.87
C LEU A 125 5.80 -9.25 0.21
N VAL A 126 7.02 -9.65 -0.19
CA VAL A 126 8.14 -9.87 0.77
C VAL A 126 8.70 -8.58 1.33
N GLY A 127 8.66 -7.49 0.58
CA GLY A 127 9.19 -6.19 1.01
C GLY A 127 8.62 -5.05 0.20
N ARG A 128 8.61 -3.86 0.79
CA ARG A 128 7.96 -2.67 0.23
C ARG A 128 8.41 -2.32 -1.20
N ASN A 129 9.69 -2.56 -1.50
CA ASN A 129 10.29 -2.22 -2.80
C ASN A 129 10.37 -3.43 -3.74
N ALA A 130 9.86 -4.60 -3.33
CA ALA A 130 9.92 -5.85 -4.11
C ALA A 130 8.82 -5.95 -5.17
N VAL A 131 8.28 -4.81 -5.62
CA VAL A 131 7.23 -4.73 -6.64
C VAL A 131 7.53 -3.62 -7.64
N VAL A 132 7.22 -3.87 -8.91
CA VAL A 132 7.34 -2.91 -10.01
C VAL A 132 6.15 -3.05 -10.95
N GLU A 133 5.73 -1.95 -11.57
CA GLU A 133 4.68 -1.94 -12.60
C GLU A 133 5.29 -1.54 -13.94
N VAL A 134 4.91 -2.28 -14.97
CA VAL A 134 5.33 -2.07 -16.37
C VAL A 134 4.13 -2.29 -17.27
N ASP A 135 3.77 -1.27 -18.04
CA ASP A 135 2.70 -1.35 -19.03
C ASP A 135 1.36 -1.89 -18.49
N GLY A 136 1.04 -1.56 -17.24
CA GLY A 136 -0.19 -1.98 -16.59
C GLY A 136 -0.12 -3.35 -15.91
N ILE A 137 1.02 -4.03 -15.97
CA ILE A 137 1.26 -5.32 -15.31
C ILE A 137 2.15 -5.09 -14.10
N ALA A 138 1.73 -5.56 -12.93
CA ALA A 138 2.54 -5.50 -11.73
C ALA A 138 3.30 -6.83 -11.55
N TYR A 139 4.60 -6.74 -11.28
CA TYR A 139 5.49 -7.88 -11.01
C TYR A 139 6.04 -7.75 -9.60
N TRP A 140 6.05 -8.83 -8.84
CA TRP A 140 6.60 -8.79 -7.48
C TRP A 140 7.18 -10.13 -7.03
N MET A 141 8.00 -10.05 -5.98
CA MET A 141 8.51 -11.21 -5.26
C MET A 141 7.61 -11.48 -4.05
N SER A 142 7.04 -12.67 -3.98
CA SER A 142 6.37 -13.18 -2.79
C SER A 142 7.34 -14.09 -2.00
N SER A 143 6.90 -14.54 -0.83
CA SER A 143 7.69 -15.52 -0.04
C SER A 143 7.76 -16.91 -0.69
N LYS A 144 7.00 -17.16 -1.75
CA LYS A 144 6.83 -18.47 -2.39
C LYS A 144 7.15 -18.50 -3.88
N GLY A 145 7.56 -17.38 -4.47
CA GLY A 145 7.86 -17.30 -5.88
C GLY A 145 7.72 -15.89 -6.44
N PHE A 146 8.00 -15.77 -7.72
CA PHE A 146 7.77 -14.56 -8.49
C PHE A 146 6.36 -14.58 -9.09
N LEU A 147 5.65 -13.49 -8.92
CA LEU A 147 4.26 -13.36 -9.34
C LEU A 147 4.05 -12.11 -10.21
N TYR A 148 3.01 -12.13 -11.01
CA TYR A 148 2.55 -10.95 -11.72
C TYR A 148 1.02 -10.85 -11.73
N TYR A 149 0.53 -9.63 -11.96
CA TYR A 149 -0.89 -9.30 -12.03
C TYR A 149 -1.17 -8.51 -13.31
N ASP A 150 -1.97 -9.09 -14.18
CA ASP A 150 -2.47 -8.51 -15.43
C ASP A 150 -4.00 -8.39 -15.47
N GLY A 151 -4.62 -8.38 -14.30
CA GLY A 151 -6.06 -8.55 -14.06
C GLY A 151 -6.36 -9.82 -13.26
N THR A 152 -5.41 -10.76 -13.23
CA THR A 152 -5.43 -11.97 -12.40
C THR A 152 -4.02 -12.23 -11.87
N VAL A 153 -3.91 -12.82 -10.68
CA VAL A 153 -2.61 -13.20 -10.11
C VAL A 153 -2.13 -14.49 -10.75
N LYS A 154 -0.90 -14.46 -11.26
CA LYS A 154 -0.25 -15.60 -11.92
C LYS A 154 1.20 -15.74 -11.47
N THR A 155 1.71 -16.97 -11.52
CA THR A 155 3.12 -17.24 -11.27
C THR A 155 3.95 -16.83 -12.49
N LEU A 156 5.04 -16.13 -12.26
CA LEU A 156 6.03 -15.79 -13.27
C LEU A 156 7.07 -16.93 -13.31
N PRO A 157 7.12 -17.75 -14.37
CA PRO A 157 8.12 -18.82 -14.47
C PRO A 157 9.55 -18.24 -14.44
N CYS A 158 10.37 -18.77 -13.55
CA CYS A 158 11.77 -18.36 -13.43
C CYS A 158 12.66 -19.59 -13.31
N ALA A 159 13.62 -19.75 -14.23
CA ALA A 159 14.49 -20.92 -14.27
C ALA A 159 15.46 -21.02 -13.07
N VAL A 160 15.63 -19.92 -12.33
CA VAL A 160 16.50 -19.85 -11.14
C VAL A 160 15.71 -19.66 -9.85
N GLU A 161 14.40 -19.93 -9.88
CA GLU A 161 13.50 -19.71 -8.73
C GLU A 161 13.95 -20.51 -7.51
N ASP A 162 14.22 -21.80 -7.67
CA ASP A 162 14.65 -22.68 -6.57
C ASP A 162 15.94 -22.16 -5.92
N GLU A 163 16.94 -21.77 -6.72
CA GLU A 163 18.21 -21.24 -6.21
C GLU A 163 18.01 -19.94 -5.41
N VAL A 164 17.12 -19.07 -5.87
CA VAL A 164 16.81 -17.81 -5.17
C VAL A 164 16.11 -18.09 -3.85
N PHE A 165 15.08 -18.94 -3.83
CA PHE A 165 14.25 -19.16 -2.64
C PHE A 165 14.89 -20.09 -1.61
N ASP A 166 15.74 -21.02 -2.02
CA ASP A 166 16.54 -21.87 -1.12
C ASP A 166 17.56 -21.05 -0.32
N ASN A 167 18.06 -19.95 -0.90
CA ASN A 167 19.04 -19.06 -0.28
C ASN A 167 18.43 -17.77 0.28
N PHE A 168 17.12 -17.55 0.14
CA PHE A 168 16.47 -16.33 0.54
C PHE A 168 16.17 -16.27 2.05
N ASP A 169 16.78 -15.31 2.74
CA ASP A 169 16.45 -15.00 4.12
C ASP A 169 15.14 -14.16 4.19
N THR A 170 14.04 -14.80 4.52
CA THR A 170 12.71 -14.15 4.59
C THR A 170 12.65 -13.00 5.59
N THR A 171 13.57 -12.96 6.57
CA THR A 171 13.65 -11.84 7.54
C THR A 171 14.19 -10.56 6.90
N LYS A 172 14.86 -10.67 5.76
CA LYS A 172 15.48 -9.56 5.00
C LYS A 172 14.67 -9.10 3.78
N GLY A 173 13.41 -9.46 3.70
CA GLY A 173 12.54 -9.06 2.59
C GLY A 173 12.54 -7.56 2.28
N GLN A 174 12.74 -6.71 3.29
CA GLN A 174 12.84 -5.25 3.11
C GLN A 174 14.07 -4.77 2.32
N GLN A 175 15.04 -5.64 2.09
CA GLN A 175 16.24 -5.36 1.29
C GLN A 175 16.03 -5.69 -0.20
N VAL A 176 14.97 -6.42 -0.53
CA VAL A 176 14.60 -6.74 -1.91
C VAL A 176 14.05 -5.50 -2.60
N ALA A 177 14.55 -5.21 -3.79
CA ALA A 177 14.05 -4.13 -4.63
C ALA A 177 13.86 -4.62 -6.06
N ALA A 178 12.74 -4.29 -6.66
CA ALA A 178 12.46 -4.46 -8.07
C ALA A 178 12.68 -3.14 -8.81
N GLY A 179 13.18 -3.20 -10.04
CA GLY A 179 13.42 -2.04 -10.88
C GLY A 179 13.31 -2.38 -12.35
N LEU A 180 13.11 -1.35 -13.16
CA LEU A 180 13.16 -1.42 -14.62
C LEU A 180 14.54 -1.03 -15.10
N ASN A 181 14.99 -1.70 -16.15
CA ASN A 181 16.23 -1.40 -16.84
C ASN A 181 15.96 -0.84 -18.23
#